data_a26cbb702fda84bdea7950b9428325fd
#
_entry.id   a26cbb702fda84bdea7950b9428325fd
#
_cell.length_a   1.000
_cell.length_b   1.000
_cell.length_c   1.000
_cell.angle_alpha   90.00
_cell.angle_beta   90.00
_cell.angle_gamma   90.00
#
_symmetry.space_group_name_H-M   'P 1'
#
loop_
_entity.id
_entity.type
_entity.pdbx_description
1 polymer ?
#
loop_
_entity_poly.entity_id
_entity_poly.type
_entity_poly.pdbx_seq_one_letter_code
_entity_poly.pdbx_strand_id
1 'polypeptide(L)'
;GGGGEVVVQCTGAIAGPHPYDADDDAVVLDIADVRAGITAVPAEGTIVVFDPIGGPIGVAIAEELGARAVLVTQDNIAGNELARTGDLAPANTRLAQAGVTIERRTLLRSVRAGTVEVEDRYSGRRRTIECVAVVDCGFRVPTDPLADVAAQVGDAVAPRTVHEAVLEGRRAAASI
;
A
#
# COMPACT_ATOMS: atom_id res chain seq x y z
N GLY A 1 -45.05 -14.01 -2.14
CA GLY A 1 -43.65 -14.03 -2.45
C GLY A 1 -42.95 -12.99 -1.60
N GLY A 2 -42.34 -13.40 -0.48
CA GLY A 2 -41.48 -12.53 0.32
C GLY A 2 -40.16 -12.40 -0.40
N GLY A 3 -39.88 -11.27 -1.02
CA GLY A 3 -38.55 -10.90 -1.46
C GLY A 3 -37.70 -10.66 -0.21
N GLY A 4 -36.96 -11.65 0.23
CA GLY A 4 -35.96 -11.44 1.28
C GLY A 4 -34.88 -10.50 0.77
N GLU A 5 -34.47 -9.55 1.57
CA GLU A 5 -33.31 -8.69 1.29
C GLU A 5 -32.05 -9.56 1.24
N VAL A 6 -31.28 -9.45 0.17
CA VAL A 6 -30.03 -10.19 -0.01
C VAL A 6 -28.87 -9.25 0.25
N VAL A 7 -28.04 -9.56 1.23
CA VAL A 7 -26.88 -8.75 1.61
C VAL A 7 -25.60 -9.34 1.02
N VAL A 8 -24.86 -8.52 0.31
CA VAL A 8 -23.50 -8.85 -0.19
C VAL A 8 -22.48 -7.96 0.51
N GLN A 9 -21.51 -8.57 1.15
CA GLN A 9 -20.44 -7.85 1.82
C GLN A 9 -19.35 -7.44 0.82
N CYS A 10 -19.09 -6.13 0.73
CA CYS A 10 -18.01 -5.52 -0.03
C CYS A 10 -17.31 -4.41 0.78
N THR A 11 -17.04 -4.71 2.04
CA THR A 11 -16.50 -3.76 3.04
C THR A 11 -15.01 -3.45 2.86
N GLY A 12 -14.35 -4.09 1.88
CA GLY A 12 -12.95 -3.83 1.59
C GLY A 12 -11.98 -4.52 2.54
N ALA A 13 -10.85 -3.88 2.79
CA ALA A 13 -9.74 -4.40 3.57
C ALA A 13 -9.22 -3.35 4.53
N ILE A 14 -8.59 -3.80 5.61
CA ILE A 14 -7.89 -2.97 6.61
C ILE A 14 -6.38 -3.16 6.51
N ALA A 15 -5.59 -2.33 7.21
CA ALA A 15 -4.16 -2.48 7.30
C ALA A 15 -3.80 -3.87 7.84
N GLY A 16 -2.85 -4.53 7.21
CA GLY A 16 -2.26 -5.78 7.68
C GLY A 16 -1.18 -5.55 8.73
N PRO A 17 -0.58 -6.63 9.27
CA PRO A 17 0.53 -6.51 10.19
C PRO A 17 1.76 -5.92 9.48
N HIS A 18 2.47 -5.06 10.18
CA HIS A 18 3.71 -4.48 9.69
C HIS A 18 4.82 -5.56 9.68
N PRO A 19 5.60 -5.69 8.59
CA PRO A 19 6.75 -6.59 8.53
C PRO A 19 8.02 -5.96 9.14
N TYR A 20 7.88 -4.90 9.91
CA TYR A 20 8.95 -4.14 10.58
C TYR A 20 8.53 -3.76 12.00
N ASP A 21 9.51 -3.45 12.84
CA ASP A 21 9.28 -2.95 14.19
C ASP A 21 9.03 -1.43 14.15
N ALA A 22 8.09 -0.92 14.94
CA ALA A 22 7.84 0.50 15.09
C ALA A 22 7.83 0.87 16.58
N ASP A 23 8.56 1.94 16.92
CA ASP A 23 8.52 2.50 18.28
C ASP A 23 7.20 3.28 18.49
N ASP A 24 6.78 3.47 19.74
CA ASP A 24 5.52 4.14 20.07
C ASP A 24 5.47 5.62 19.63
N ASP A 25 6.63 6.26 19.48
CA ASP A 25 6.78 7.65 19.02
C ASP A 25 7.07 7.77 17.51
N ALA A 26 7.09 6.66 16.79
CA ALA A 26 7.27 6.63 15.36
C ALA A 26 6.03 7.14 14.62
N VAL A 27 6.22 7.99 13.61
CA VAL A 27 5.12 8.48 12.77
C VAL A 27 4.93 7.55 11.57
N VAL A 28 4.00 6.60 11.71
CA VAL A 28 3.59 5.69 10.65
C VAL A 28 2.15 6.01 10.23
N LEU A 29 1.94 6.32 8.96
CA LEU A 29 0.67 6.73 8.39
C LEU A 29 0.14 5.62 7.47
N ASP A 30 -1.06 5.10 7.75
CA ASP A 30 -1.76 4.20 6.83
C ASP A 30 -2.17 4.96 5.57
N ILE A 31 -1.86 4.41 4.41
CA ILE A 31 -2.18 5.06 3.13
C ILE A 31 -3.69 5.23 2.92
N ALA A 32 -4.54 4.35 3.46
CA ALA A 32 -5.98 4.51 3.35
C ALA A 32 -6.46 5.73 4.14
N ASP A 33 -5.93 5.95 5.35
CA ASP A 33 -6.26 7.12 6.18
C ASP A 33 -5.77 8.42 5.53
N VAL A 34 -4.57 8.39 4.93
CA VAL A 34 -4.05 9.52 4.16
C VAL A 34 -4.97 9.84 2.98
N ARG A 35 -5.39 8.83 2.21
CA ARG A 35 -6.28 9.02 1.04
C ARG A 35 -7.71 9.41 1.42
N ALA A 36 -8.19 8.98 2.58
CA ALA A 36 -9.49 9.40 3.11
C ALA A 36 -9.45 10.81 3.75
N GLY A 37 -8.28 11.42 3.87
CA GLY A 37 -8.10 12.72 4.52
C GLY A 37 -8.24 12.66 6.04
N ILE A 38 -8.17 11.47 6.65
CA ILE A 38 -8.23 11.27 8.10
C ILE A 38 -6.91 11.71 8.73
N THR A 39 -5.80 11.39 8.06
CA THR A 39 -4.45 11.75 8.50
C THR A 39 -3.73 12.56 7.44
N ALA A 40 -3.13 13.67 7.83
CA ALA A 40 -2.36 14.52 6.93
C ALA A 40 -0.89 14.09 6.91
N VAL A 41 -0.31 14.02 5.71
CA VAL A 41 1.14 13.86 5.56
C VAL A 41 1.84 15.16 5.96
N PRO A 42 2.93 15.14 6.76
CA PRO A 42 3.68 16.33 7.09
C PRO A 42 4.05 17.16 5.86
N ALA A 43 3.87 18.50 5.94
CA ALA A 43 4.08 19.39 4.81
C ALA A 43 5.55 19.53 4.42
N GLU A 44 6.47 19.31 5.36
CA GLU A 44 7.92 19.45 5.17
C GLU A 44 8.67 18.21 5.62
N GLY A 45 9.91 18.07 5.17
CA GLY A 45 10.79 16.96 5.50
C GLY A 45 10.65 15.75 4.56
N THR A 46 11.57 14.81 4.72
CA THR A 46 11.60 13.57 3.96
C THR A 46 10.51 12.61 4.43
N ILE A 47 9.77 12.05 3.50
CA ILE A 47 8.75 11.02 3.74
C ILE A 47 9.24 9.71 3.13
N VAL A 48 9.33 8.67 3.94
CA VAL A 48 9.54 7.32 3.43
C VAL A 48 8.19 6.75 2.98
N VAL A 49 8.10 6.33 1.74
CA VAL A 49 6.96 5.59 1.20
C VAL A 49 7.35 4.11 1.16
N PHE A 50 6.77 3.32 2.06
CA PHE A 50 7.02 1.89 2.14
C PHE A 50 6.08 1.13 1.20
N ASP A 51 6.62 0.57 0.12
CA ASP A 51 5.88 -0.21 -0.89
C ASP A 51 6.49 -1.60 -1.07
N PRO A 52 6.11 -2.57 -0.23
CA PRO A 52 6.55 -3.96 -0.38
C PRO A 52 5.80 -4.72 -1.47
N ILE A 53 4.71 -4.15 -2.02
CA ILE A 53 3.84 -4.80 -3.00
C ILE A 53 4.32 -4.51 -4.43
N GLY A 54 4.85 -3.31 -4.66
CA GLY A 54 5.21 -2.85 -6.00
C GLY A 54 4.01 -2.51 -6.87
N GLY A 55 2.90 -2.07 -6.26
CA GLY A 55 1.66 -1.72 -6.92
C GLY A 55 1.54 -0.23 -7.28
N PRO A 56 0.38 0.18 -7.81
CA PRO A 56 0.15 1.58 -8.22
C PRO A 56 0.06 2.55 -7.03
N ILE A 57 -0.29 2.08 -5.83
CA ILE A 57 -0.57 2.95 -4.68
C ILE A 57 0.71 3.61 -4.18
N GLY A 58 1.77 2.81 -3.90
CA GLY A 58 3.06 3.34 -3.46
C GLY A 58 3.70 4.26 -4.49
N VAL A 59 3.60 3.90 -5.77
CA VAL A 59 4.06 4.74 -6.88
C VAL A 59 3.32 6.09 -6.91
N ALA A 60 1.98 6.08 -6.81
CA ALA A 60 1.18 7.29 -6.91
C ALA A 60 1.46 8.27 -5.75
N ILE A 61 1.57 7.79 -4.52
CA ILE A 61 1.88 8.67 -3.38
C ILE A 61 3.32 9.19 -3.45
N ALA A 62 4.28 8.38 -3.90
CA ALA A 62 5.65 8.83 -4.07
C ALA A 62 5.76 9.90 -5.17
N GLU A 63 5.05 9.74 -6.30
CA GLU A 63 4.96 10.73 -7.37
C GLU A 63 4.37 12.06 -6.87
N GLU A 64 3.29 12.01 -6.07
CA GLU A 64 2.64 13.19 -5.48
C GLU A 64 3.56 13.93 -4.51
N LEU A 65 4.33 13.22 -3.69
CA LEU A 65 5.30 13.80 -2.75
C LEU A 65 6.56 14.35 -3.44
N GLY A 66 6.88 13.84 -4.63
CA GLY A 66 7.99 14.29 -5.44
C GLY A 66 9.35 14.13 -4.76
N ALA A 67 10.19 15.16 -4.81
CA ALA A 67 11.55 15.13 -4.26
C ALA A 67 11.63 14.89 -2.74
N ARG A 68 10.52 14.98 -2.02
CA ARG A 68 10.45 14.63 -0.60
C ARG A 68 10.31 13.14 -0.35
N ALA A 69 9.92 12.37 -1.36
CA ALA A 69 9.71 10.95 -1.23
C ALA A 69 11.00 10.15 -1.33
N VAL A 70 11.15 9.20 -0.40
CA VAL A 70 12.07 8.07 -0.51
C VAL A 70 11.23 6.81 -0.62
N LEU A 71 11.05 6.30 -1.83
CA LEU A 71 10.27 5.08 -2.10
C LEU A 71 11.12 3.85 -1.79
N VAL A 72 10.75 3.12 -0.75
CA VAL A 72 11.41 1.87 -0.31
C VAL A 72 10.65 0.69 -0.86
N THR A 73 11.30 -0.09 -1.72
CA THR A 73 10.72 -1.31 -2.31
C THR A 73 11.70 -2.49 -2.26
N GLN A 74 11.16 -3.67 -2.01
CA GLN A 74 11.94 -4.91 -2.04
C GLN A 74 12.29 -5.40 -3.46
N ASP A 75 11.69 -4.80 -4.48
CA ASP A 75 11.87 -5.17 -5.88
C ASP A 75 13.08 -4.49 -6.53
N ASN A 76 13.48 -5.00 -7.69
CA ASN A 76 14.55 -4.40 -8.50
C ASN A 76 14.13 -3.12 -9.23
N ILE A 77 12.81 -2.87 -9.31
CA ILE A 77 12.22 -1.71 -9.95
C ILE A 77 10.97 -1.27 -9.17
N ALA A 78 10.75 0.03 -9.06
CA ALA A 78 9.54 0.55 -8.42
C ALA A 78 8.30 0.21 -9.26
N GLY A 79 7.22 -0.17 -8.58
CA GLY A 79 5.97 -0.48 -9.25
C GLY A 79 6.00 -1.74 -10.12
N ASN A 80 6.72 -2.79 -9.69
CA ASN A 80 6.92 -4.03 -10.46
C ASN A 80 5.60 -4.65 -10.98
N GLU A 81 4.51 -4.59 -10.21
CA GLU A 81 3.19 -5.10 -10.60
C GLU A 81 2.56 -4.31 -11.77
N LEU A 82 2.99 -3.07 -12.03
CA LEU A 82 2.53 -2.26 -13.16
C LEU A 82 2.97 -2.82 -14.52
N ALA A 83 3.90 -3.79 -14.52
CA ALA A 83 4.26 -4.52 -15.75
C ALA A 83 3.04 -5.20 -16.38
N ARG A 84 2.07 -5.63 -15.58
CA ARG A 84 0.85 -6.32 -16.05
C ARG A 84 -0.09 -5.40 -16.83
N THR A 85 -0.04 -4.11 -16.56
CA THR A 85 -0.88 -3.10 -17.23
C THR A 85 -0.14 -2.29 -18.30
N GLY A 86 1.17 -2.51 -18.44
CA GLY A 86 2.03 -1.74 -19.36
C GLY A 86 2.45 -0.37 -18.80
N ASP A 87 2.11 -0.02 -17.57
CA ASP A 87 2.43 1.29 -16.97
C ASP A 87 3.79 1.33 -16.25
N LEU A 88 4.54 0.23 -16.21
CA LEU A 88 5.81 0.16 -15.47
C LEU A 88 6.83 1.21 -15.93
N ALA A 89 7.10 1.31 -17.24
CA ALA A 89 8.06 2.27 -17.76
C ALA A 89 7.57 3.72 -17.66
N PRO A 90 6.31 4.04 -18.03
CA PRO A 90 5.74 5.37 -17.80
C PRO A 90 5.79 5.80 -16.34
N ALA A 91 5.45 4.93 -15.40
CA ALA A 91 5.47 5.22 -13.95
C ALA A 91 6.89 5.56 -13.47
N ASN A 92 7.90 4.77 -13.84
CA ASN A 92 9.29 5.06 -13.47
C ASN A 92 9.81 6.35 -14.11
N THR A 93 9.32 6.72 -15.30
CA THR A 93 9.61 8.01 -15.92
C THR A 93 9.05 9.16 -15.10
N ARG A 94 7.79 9.06 -14.65
CA ARG A 94 7.14 10.09 -13.81
C ARG A 94 7.83 10.23 -12.45
N LEU A 95 8.16 9.11 -11.79
CA LEU A 95 8.92 9.13 -10.53
C LEU A 95 10.26 9.84 -10.68
N ALA A 96 11.00 9.56 -11.76
CA ALA A 96 12.27 10.23 -12.03
C ALA A 96 12.09 11.74 -12.30
N GLN A 97 11.07 12.13 -13.07
CA GLN A 97 10.74 13.54 -13.34
C GLN A 97 10.29 14.28 -12.09
N ALA A 98 9.58 13.61 -11.18
CA ALA A 98 9.16 14.15 -9.89
C ALA A 98 10.32 14.26 -8.87
N GLY A 99 11.49 13.70 -9.17
CA GLY A 99 12.66 13.74 -8.29
C GLY A 99 12.61 12.76 -7.13
N VAL A 100 11.80 11.71 -7.22
CA VAL A 100 11.67 10.67 -6.18
C VAL A 100 12.97 9.90 -6.04
N THR A 101 13.45 9.74 -4.80
CA THR A 101 14.54 8.81 -4.50
C THR A 101 13.98 7.40 -4.37
N ILE A 102 14.55 6.44 -5.13
CA ILE A 102 14.06 5.05 -5.13
C ILE A 102 15.12 4.14 -4.50
N GLU A 103 14.76 3.53 -3.36
CA GLU A 103 15.50 2.54 -2.61
C GLU A 103 15.04 1.13 -2.98
N ARG A 104 15.68 0.58 -4.01
CA ARG A 104 15.37 -0.74 -4.58
C ARG A 104 16.04 -1.85 -3.77
N ARG A 105 15.46 -3.06 -3.81
CA ARG A 105 15.96 -4.26 -3.11
C ARG A 105 16.13 -4.02 -1.61
N THR A 106 15.28 -3.16 -1.06
CA THR A 106 15.41 -2.63 0.29
C THR A 106 14.24 -3.07 1.13
N LEU A 107 14.54 -3.65 2.28
CA LEU A 107 13.57 -4.07 3.29
C LEU A 107 13.54 -3.01 4.38
N LEU A 108 12.35 -2.61 4.82
CA LEU A 108 12.17 -1.79 6.02
C LEU A 108 12.27 -2.71 7.24
N ARG A 109 13.12 -2.39 8.20
CA ARG A 109 13.36 -3.20 9.40
C ARG A 109 12.82 -2.58 10.67
N SER A 110 13.01 -1.27 10.82
CA SER A 110 12.39 -0.57 11.95
C SER A 110 12.10 0.88 11.62
N VAL A 111 11.09 1.44 12.30
CA VAL A 111 10.70 2.85 12.25
C VAL A 111 10.83 3.44 13.65
N ARG A 112 11.55 4.54 13.77
CA ARG A 112 11.78 5.27 15.01
C ARG A 112 11.45 6.75 14.81
N ALA A 113 11.40 7.50 15.90
CA ALA A 113 11.25 8.94 15.80
C ALA A 113 12.34 9.55 14.92
N GLY A 114 11.95 10.10 13.78
CA GLY A 114 12.83 10.82 12.85
C GLY A 114 13.70 9.95 11.94
N THR A 115 13.62 8.59 12.03
CA THR A 115 14.49 7.71 11.24
C THR A 115 13.85 6.37 10.92
N VAL A 116 14.32 5.72 9.85
CA VAL A 116 14.05 4.30 9.58
C VAL A 116 15.35 3.53 9.41
N GLU A 117 15.40 2.28 9.87
CA GLU A 117 16.44 1.33 9.52
C GLU A 117 15.99 0.50 8.33
N VAL A 118 16.83 0.45 7.32
CA VAL A 118 16.60 -0.35 6.11
C VAL A 118 17.75 -1.32 5.87
N GLU A 119 17.44 -2.41 5.17
CA GLU A 119 18.40 -3.48 4.86
C GLU A 119 18.38 -3.79 3.37
N ASP A 120 19.56 -3.84 2.74
CA ASP A 120 19.69 -4.34 1.38
C ASP A 120 19.39 -5.85 1.34
N ARG A 121 18.41 -6.24 0.55
CA ARG A 121 17.85 -7.59 0.49
C ARG A 121 18.88 -8.67 0.14
N TYR A 122 19.92 -8.33 -0.63
CA TYR A 122 20.89 -9.31 -1.10
C TYR A 122 22.15 -9.34 -0.26
N SER A 123 22.64 -8.19 0.17
CA SER A 123 23.88 -8.12 0.97
C SER A 123 23.63 -8.21 2.48
N GLY A 124 22.39 -7.98 2.95
CA GLY A 124 22.07 -7.86 4.37
C GLY A 124 22.62 -6.58 5.02
N ARG A 125 23.21 -5.67 4.25
CA ARG A 125 23.78 -4.42 4.80
C ARG A 125 22.68 -3.50 5.26
N ARG A 126 22.73 -3.09 6.53
CA ARG A 126 21.79 -2.15 7.14
C ARG A 126 22.32 -0.72 7.09
N ARG A 127 21.41 0.22 7.03
CA ARG A 127 21.64 1.66 7.11
C ARG A 127 20.40 2.40 7.57
N THR A 128 20.58 3.64 7.98
CA THR A 128 19.53 4.52 8.44
C THR A 128 19.19 5.55 7.35
N ILE A 129 17.91 5.90 7.24
CA ILE A 129 17.38 7.01 6.44
C ILE A 129 16.66 7.96 7.40
N GLU A 130 17.02 9.25 7.37
CA GLU A 130 16.31 10.28 8.11
C GLU A 130 14.98 10.60 7.41
N CYS A 131 13.89 10.64 8.18
CA CYS A 131 12.55 10.96 7.69
C CYS A 131 11.67 11.48 8.81
N VAL A 132 10.66 12.28 8.48
CA VAL A 132 9.70 12.79 9.46
C VAL A 132 8.48 11.88 9.61
N ALA A 133 8.21 11.02 8.63
CA ALA A 133 7.13 10.04 8.67
C ALA A 133 7.35 8.91 7.66
N VAL A 134 6.69 7.80 7.89
CA VAL A 134 6.53 6.70 6.94
C VAL A 134 5.08 6.67 6.48
N VAL A 135 4.83 6.63 5.16
CA VAL A 135 3.53 6.27 4.60
C VAL A 135 3.59 4.79 4.25
N ASP A 136 2.81 4.00 4.96
CA ASP A 136 2.75 2.55 4.76
C ASP A 136 1.73 2.20 3.66
N CYS A 137 2.26 1.77 2.51
CA CYS A 137 1.51 1.22 1.38
C CYS A 137 1.57 -0.31 1.36
N GLY A 138 1.74 -0.92 2.53
CA GLY A 138 1.96 -2.35 2.71
C GLY A 138 0.72 -3.22 2.54
N PHE A 139 0.85 -4.42 3.07
CA PHE A 139 -0.18 -5.45 2.91
C PHE A 139 -1.47 -5.08 3.65
N ARG A 140 -2.57 -5.43 3.03
CA ARG A 140 -3.90 -5.30 3.62
C ARG A 140 -4.51 -6.68 3.84
N VAL A 141 -5.40 -6.77 4.82
CA VAL A 141 -6.13 -7.99 5.15
C VAL A 141 -7.63 -7.76 5.00
N PRO A 142 -8.42 -8.78 4.64
CA PRO A 142 -9.87 -8.68 4.57
C PRO A 142 -10.45 -8.18 5.89
N THR A 143 -11.57 -7.44 5.82
CA THR A 143 -12.40 -7.19 7.01
C THR A 143 -13.08 -8.48 7.48
N ASP A 144 -13.41 -8.54 8.77
CA ASP A 144 -14.11 -9.68 9.33
C ASP A 144 -15.42 -9.96 8.59
N PRO A 145 -15.77 -11.25 8.41
CA PRO A 145 -17.06 -11.62 7.83
C PRO A 145 -18.22 -11.08 8.65
N LEU A 146 -19.18 -10.45 7.98
CA LEU A 146 -20.45 -10.10 8.60
C LEU A 146 -21.35 -11.34 8.71
N ALA A 147 -22.19 -11.39 9.75
CA ALA A 147 -23.20 -12.44 9.86
C ALA A 147 -24.29 -12.27 8.79
N ASP A 148 -24.88 -13.38 8.38
CA ASP A 148 -26.06 -13.45 7.51
C ASP A 148 -25.89 -12.78 6.13
N VAL A 149 -24.69 -12.80 5.56
CA VAL A 149 -24.45 -12.36 4.17
C VAL A 149 -24.57 -13.52 3.19
N ALA A 150 -25.16 -13.25 2.03
CA ALA A 150 -25.26 -14.24 0.95
C ALA A 150 -23.94 -14.46 0.23
N ALA A 151 -23.09 -13.45 0.15
CA ALA A 151 -21.76 -13.53 -0.44
C ALA A 151 -20.82 -12.44 0.09
N GLN A 152 -19.52 -12.69 0.00
CA GLN A 152 -18.45 -11.71 0.16
C GLN A 152 -17.77 -11.51 -1.19
N VAL A 153 -17.35 -10.29 -1.53
CA VAL A 153 -16.71 -9.97 -2.80
C VAL A 153 -15.61 -8.92 -2.65
N GLY A 154 -14.68 -8.91 -3.60
CA GLY A 154 -13.58 -7.96 -3.66
C GLY A 154 -12.60 -8.10 -2.51
N ASP A 155 -12.11 -6.99 -2.00
CA ASP A 155 -11.09 -6.98 -0.95
C ASP A 155 -11.60 -7.51 0.40
N ALA A 156 -12.90 -7.65 0.58
CA ALA A 156 -13.49 -8.36 1.72
C ALA A 156 -13.22 -9.87 1.68
N VAL A 157 -12.88 -10.43 0.51
CA VAL A 157 -12.43 -11.83 0.35
C VAL A 157 -10.92 -11.91 0.44
N ALA A 158 -10.24 -11.12 -0.38
CA ALA A 158 -8.79 -10.99 -0.39
C ALA A 158 -8.39 -9.74 -1.18
N PRO A 159 -7.57 -8.84 -0.62
CA PRO A 159 -7.09 -7.66 -1.33
C PRO A 159 -6.29 -8.05 -2.57
N ARG A 160 -6.75 -7.61 -3.74
CA ARG A 160 -6.17 -7.91 -5.06
C ARG A 160 -6.37 -6.75 -6.01
N THR A 161 -6.74 -7.01 -7.25
CA THR A 161 -6.97 -5.98 -8.26
C THR A 161 -8.46 -5.69 -8.44
N VAL A 162 -8.75 -4.53 -9.06
CA VAL A 162 -10.13 -4.16 -9.45
C VAL A 162 -10.77 -5.23 -10.34
N HIS A 163 -9.97 -5.95 -11.15
CA HIS A 163 -10.46 -7.02 -12.02
C HIS A 163 -11.14 -8.13 -11.21
N GLU A 164 -10.49 -8.65 -10.17
CA GLU A 164 -11.05 -9.69 -9.31
C GLU A 164 -12.30 -9.19 -8.57
N ALA A 165 -12.28 -7.96 -8.07
CA ALA A 165 -13.44 -7.38 -7.37
C ALA A 165 -14.67 -7.31 -8.29
N VAL A 166 -14.49 -6.84 -9.54
CA VAL A 166 -15.57 -6.79 -10.54
C VAL A 166 -16.05 -8.19 -10.91
N LEU A 167 -15.14 -9.15 -11.11
CA LEU A 167 -15.48 -10.52 -11.46
C LEU A 167 -16.27 -11.22 -10.36
N GLU A 168 -15.84 -11.07 -9.11
CA GLU A 168 -16.54 -11.63 -7.94
C GLU A 168 -17.92 -10.99 -7.75
N GLY A 169 -18.03 -9.67 -7.85
CA GLY A 169 -19.30 -8.98 -7.78
C GLY A 169 -20.29 -9.45 -8.85
N ARG A 170 -19.85 -9.65 -10.09
CA ARG A 170 -20.68 -10.20 -11.17
C ARG A 170 -21.11 -11.64 -10.90
N ARG A 171 -20.23 -12.47 -10.38
CA ARG A 171 -20.57 -13.87 -10.02
C ARG A 171 -21.58 -13.93 -8.88
N ALA A 172 -21.37 -13.14 -7.83
CA ALA A 172 -22.30 -13.04 -6.72
C ALA A 172 -23.70 -12.60 -7.21
N ALA A 173 -23.79 -11.52 -8.00
CA ALA A 173 -25.05 -11.04 -8.55
C ALA A 173 -25.76 -12.04 -9.47
N ALA A 174 -25.03 -12.93 -10.13
CA ALA A 174 -25.61 -13.97 -10.98
C ALA A 174 -26.11 -15.21 -10.19
N SER A 175 -25.69 -15.36 -8.92
CA SER A 175 -26.05 -16.50 -8.06
C SER A 175 -27.13 -16.17 -7.03
N ILE A 176 -27.58 -14.93 -6.94
CA ILE A 176 -28.65 -14.40 -6.10
C ILE A 176 -29.92 -14.26 -6.94
#